data_9f7594e4557a53647b3a29ab4699d9e2
#
_entry.id   9f7594e4557a53647b3a29ab4699d9e2
#
_cell.length_a   1.000
_cell.length_b   1.000
_cell.length_c   1.000
_cell.angle_alpha   90.00
_cell.angle_beta   90.00
_cell.angle_gamma   90.00
#
_symmetry.space_group_name_H-M   'P 1'
#
loop_
_entity.id
_entity.type
_entity.pdbx_description
1 polymer ?
#
loop_
_entity_poly.entity_id
_entity_poly.type
_entity_poly.pdbx_seq_one_letter_code
_entity_poly.pdbx_strand_id
1 'polypeptide(L)'
;MTLRVTPCSDSARWNEAVNGFNGHPQQLWGWGKTKAEHNWSVDRLLVADDGGKVVGAAQVLLRRLPFPFKALAYIPRGPQSVPGRELEVLGAVSDYVKDAHGPVALSIEPDWDADGEIAAGLPAAGFRASANTILIGRTLILDLSRTEDELLADMSKKHRQYIRKSGREALEYRRVTREEISKCLAVYKQTAERAGFGIHEDGYYLDIFDNLGEDSPVYAAFSGDDVVAFLWLSASGYTAFELYGGMTEEGEHLRANYALKWHAISDMKERGITRYDFNGLLNDGVSKFKMGWAKHENQLAGTWDKPLSPLYPVFTTALPLAKNGLRKLRGLAGAAKAKIRR
;
A
#
# COMPACT_ATOMS: atom_id res chain seq x y z
N MET A 1 21.60 -8.24 -23.64
CA MET A 1 22.17 -7.07 -22.92
C MET A 1 22.23 -7.43 -21.45
N THR A 2 23.36 -7.19 -20.79
CA THR A 2 23.52 -7.55 -19.38
C THR A 2 23.06 -6.37 -18.53
N LEU A 3 22.13 -6.61 -17.59
CA LEU A 3 21.72 -5.59 -16.62
C LEU A 3 22.65 -5.59 -15.41
N ARG A 4 23.05 -4.40 -14.95
CA ARG A 4 23.83 -4.23 -13.73
C ARG A 4 22.96 -3.67 -12.61
N VAL A 5 22.90 -4.40 -11.50
CA VAL A 5 22.18 -4.00 -10.30
C VAL A 5 23.15 -3.36 -9.31
N THR A 6 22.82 -2.18 -8.80
CA THR A 6 23.64 -1.47 -7.82
C THR A 6 22.78 -0.91 -6.69
N PRO A 7 23.19 -1.07 -5.41
CA PRO A 7 22.53 -0.42 -4.29
C PRO A 7 22.60 1.10 -4.41
N CYS A 8 21.50 1.77 -4.01
CA CYS A 8 21.40 3.23 -3.92
C CYS A 8 21.27 3.64 -2.45
N SER A 9 22.18 4.50 -2.00
CA SER A 9 22.19 5.07 -0.65
C SER A 9 21.78 6.55 -0.61
N ASP A 10 21.47 7.15 -1.77
CA ASP A 10 21.05 8.54 -1.90
C ASP A 10 19.54 8.60 -2.07
N SER A 11 18.86 9.25 -1.11
CA SER A 11 17.41 9.34 -1.07
C SER A 11 16.80 10.21 -2.18
N ALA A 12 17.50 11.29 -2.57
CA ALA A 12 17.02 12.18 -3.62
C ALA A 12 17.08 11.47 -4.97
N ARG A 13 18.24 10.86 -5.30
CA ARG A 13 18.44 10.06 -6.51
C ARG A 13 17.46 8.88 -6.58
N TRP A 14 17.18 8.25 -5.44
CA TRP A 14 16.24 7.15 -5.36
C TRP A 14 14.81 7.59 -5.71
N ASN A 15 14.31 8.64 -5.04
CA ASN A 15 12.96 9.15 -5.27
C ASN A 15 12.82 9.73 -6.69
N GLU A 16 13.86 10.38 -7.23
CA GLU A 16 13.90 10.81 -8.63
C GLU A 16 13.72 9.63 -9.59
N ALA A 17 14.45 8.52 -9.37
CA ALA A 17 14.33 7.33 -10.20
C ALA A 17 12.93 6.70 -10.10
N VAL A 18 12.38 6.55 -8.89
CA VAL A 18 11.03 6.00 -8.68
C VAL A 18 9.99 6.87 -9.38
N ASN A 19 10.04 8.20 -9.20
CA ASN A 19 9.10 9.12 -9.85
C ASN A 19 9.28 9.14 -11.38
N GLY A 20 10.51 9.02 -11.87
CA GLY A 20 10.81 8.96 -13.30
C GLY A 20 10.25 7.73 -14.02
N PHE A 21 9.96 6.67 -13.27
CA PHE A 21 9.27 5.47 -13.76
C PHE A 21 7.76 5.46 -13.47
N ASN A 22 7.16 6.58 -13.05
CA ASN A 22 5.78 6.64 -12.57
C ASN A 22 5.52 5.66 -11.42
N GLY A 23 6.50 5.53 -10.52
CA GLY A 23 6.52 4.51 -9.50
C GLY A 23 5.47 4.72 -8.40
N HIS A 24 5.13 3.63 -7.74
CA HIS A 24 4.17 3.60 -6.64
C HIS A 24 4.78 4.18 -5.35
N PRO A 25 4.03 4.90 -4.49
CA PRO A 25 4.56 5.50 -3.26
C PRO A 25 5.16 4.50 -2.26
N GLN A 26 4.78 3.23 -2.29
CA GLN A 26 5.43 2.19 -1.49
C GLN A 26 6.86 1.84 -1.96
N GLN A 27 7.31 2.40 -3.07
CA GLN A 27 8.69 2.33 -3.54
C GLN A 27 9.51 3.56 -3.15
N LEU A 28 8.93 4.63 -2.59
CA LEU A 28 9.64 5.81 -2.13
C LEU A 28 10.56 5.51 -0.93
N TRP A 29 11.60 6.30 -0.79
CA TRP A 29 12.60 6.16 0.28
C TRP A 29 11.98 6.15 1.68
N GLY A 30 11.06 7.07 1.95
CA GLY A 30 10.39 7.22 3.23
C GLY A 30 9.59 5.98 3.64
N TRP A 31 8.94 5.30 2.68
CA TRP A 31 8.25 4.03 2.95
C TRP A 31 9.22 2.95 3.44
N GLY A 32 10.34 2.76 2.74
CA GLY A 32 11.36 1.80 3.16
C GLY A 32 12.01 2.18 4.48
N LYS A 33 12.22 3.49 4.74
CA LYS A 33 12.74 3.96 6.04
C LYS A 33 11.81 3.57 7.17
N THR A 34 10.51 3.82 7.04
CA THR A 34 9.50 3.36 8.02
C THR A 34 9.56 1.84 8.22
N LYS A 35 9.66 1.06 7.14
CA LYS A 35 9.76 -0.41 7.27
C LYS A 35 11.03 -0.84 8.00
N ALA A 36 12.15 -0.14 7.79
CA ALA A 36 13.42 -0.44 8.47
C ALA A 36 13.35 -0.21 9.98
N GLU A 37 12.54 0.73 10.44
CA GLU A 37 12.26 0.99 11.85
C GLU A 37 11.33 -0.07 12.48
N HIS A 38 10.65 -0.90 11.64
CA HIS A 38 9.65 -1.89 12.05
C HIS A 38 9.96 -3.32 11.60
N ASN A 39 11.13 -3.83 11.97
CA ASN A 39 11.56 -5.24 11.78
C ASN A 39 11.78 -5.69 10.34
N TRP A 40 12.07 -4.77 9.42
CA TRP A 40 12.56 -5.06 8.09
C TRP A 40 13.96 -4.48 7.90
N SER A 41 14.74 -5.04 7.00
CA SER A 41 15.86 -4.33 6.38
C SER A 41 15.50 -4.02 4.93
N VAL A 42 16.18 -3.04 4.33
CA VAL A 42 15.78 -2.49 3.04
C VAL A 42 16.96 -2.36 2.12
N ASP A 43 16.87 -2.97 0.94
CA ASP A 43 17.76 -2.69 -0.17
C ASP A 43 17.03 -1.84 -1.21
N ARG A 44 17.70 -0.82 -1.72
CA ARG A 44 17.22 0.02 -2.82
C ARG A 44 18.15 -0.19 -4.01
N LEU A 45 17.62 -0.82 -5.04
CA LEU A 45 18.39 -1.35 -6.15
C LEU A 45 18.06 -0.57 -7.42
N LEU A 46 19.06 0.12 -7.98
CA LEU A 46 18.97 0.69 -9.33
C LEU A 46 19.50 -0.33 -10.33
N VAL A 47 18.79 -0.50 -11.42
CA VAL A 47 19.12 -1.42 -12.50
C VAL A 47 19.49 -0.59 -13.73
N ALA A 48 20.73 -0.76 -14.21
CA ALA A 48 21.24 -0.04 -15.37
C ALA A 48 21.56 -1.00 -16.51
N ASP A 49 21.41 -0.52 -17.75
CA ASP A 49 21.83 -1.21 -18.97
C ASP A 49 23.35 -1.14 -19.20
N ASP A 50 23.83 -1.76 -20.28
CA ASP A 50 25.25 -1.76 -20.66
C ASP A 50 25.80 -0.35 -20.93
N GLY A 51 24.93 0.60 -21.31
CA GLY A 51 25.28 2.00 -21.49
C GLY A 51 25.30 2.83 -20.19
N GLY A 52 24.96 2.21 -19.05
CA GLY A 52 24.91 2.87 -17.75
C GLY A 52 23.61 3.66 -17.50
N LYS A 53 22.64 3.61 -18.41
CA LYS A 53 21.34 4.25 -18.23
C LYS A 53 20.52 3.44 -17.24
N VAL A 54 19.95 4.09 -16.21
CA VAL A 54 19.02 3.45 -15.28
C VAL A 54 17.72 3.11 -16.01
N VAL A 55 17.37 1.84 -16.03
CA VAL A 55 16.20 1.28 -16.73
C VAL A 55 15.19 0.65 -15.77
N GLY A 56 15.52 0.58 -14.49
CA GLY A 56 14.60 0.08 -13.46
C GLY A 56 15.08 0.34 -12.05
N ALA A 57 14.17 0.18 -11.10
CA ALA A 57 14.41 0.34 -9.67
C ALA A 57 13.53 -0.63 -8.87
N ALA A 58 14.06 -1.14 -7.75
CA ALA A 58 13.28 -1.98 -6.83
C ALA A 58 13.67 -1.71 -5.38
N GLN A 59 12.71 -1.32 -4.53
CA GLN A 59 12.86 -1.33 -3.08
C GLN A 59 12.48 -2.70 -2.57
N VAL A 60 13.49 -3.43 -2.08
CA VAL A 60 13.35 -4.80 -1.55
C VAL A 60 13.34 -4.74 -0.04
N LEU A 61 12.24 -5.19 0.55
CA LEU A 61 12.10 -5.35 1.99
C LEU A 61 12.53 -6.77 2.38
N LEU A 62 13.41 -6.90 3.35
CA LEU A 62 13.96 -8.17 3.81
C LEU A 62 13.56 -8.41 5.25
N ARG A 63 12.87 -9.50 5.52
CA ARG A 63 12.46 -9.91 6.86
C ARG A 63 13.19 -11.18 7.26
N ARG A 64 13.90 -11.11 8.38
CA ARG A 64 14.53 -12.30 8.97
C ARG A 64 13.45 -13.31 9.36
N LEU A 65 13.74 -14.57 9.08
CA LEU A 65 12.89 -15.70 9.43
C LEU A 65 13.62 -16.62 10.44
N PRO A 66 12.86 -17.38 11.25
CA PRO A 66 13.46 -18.40 12.12
C PRO A 66 14.23 -19.48 11.32
N PHE A 67 15.26 -20.08 11.96
CA PHE A 67 15.94 -21.25 11.40
C PHE A 67 14.90 -22.34 11.02
N PRO A 68 15.06 -23.04 9.88
CA PRO A 68 16.18 -23.03 8.94
C PRO A 68 16.09 -21.97 7.83
N PHE A 69 15.07 -21.13 7.80
CA PHE A 69 14.89 -20.08 6.81
C PHE A 69 15.80 -18.89 7.15
N LYS A 70 16.44 -18.27 6.17
CA LYS A 70 17.27 -17.09 6.39
C LYS A 70 16.42 -15.81 6.45
N ALA A 71 15.74 -15.53 5.36
CA ALA A 71 14.91 -14.34 5.18
C ALA A 71 13.81 -14.60 4.16
N LEU A 72 12.81 -13.72 4.17
CA LEU A 72 11.87 -13.48 3.09
C LEU A 72 12.22 -12.12 2.46
N ALA A 73 12.35 -12.06 1.14
CA ALA A 73 12.44 -10.82 0.40
C ALA A 73 11.06 -10.45 -0.15
N TYR A 74 10.71 -9.16 -0.13
CA TYR A 74 9.41 -8.67 -0.58
C TYR A 74 9.52 -7.34 -1.32
N ILE A 75 8.87 -7.23 -2.47
CA ILE A 75 8.76 -6.00 -3.25
C ILE A 75 7.29 -5.57 -3.34
N PRO A 76 6.86 -4.56 -2.56
CA PRO A 76 5.51 -4.00 -2.67
C PRO A 76 5.39 -3.10 -3.91
N ARG A 77 4.38 -3.31 -4.74
CA ARG A 77 4.06 -2.46 -5.91
C ARG A 77 5.24 -2.16 -6.84
N GLY A 78 6.19 -3.08 -6.94
CA GLY A 78 7.37 -2.99 -7.80
C GLY A 78 7.74 -4.35 -8.38
N PRO A 79 8.86 -4.42 -9.15
CA PRO A 79 9.81 -3.34 -9.47
C PRO A 79 9.24 -2.28 -10.42
N GLN A 80 9.89 -1.13 -10.47
CA GLN A 80 9.63 -0.10 -11.47
C GLN A 80 10.63 -0.24 -12.63
N SER A 81 10.19 0.02 -13.85
CA SER A 81 11.07 -0.06 -15.02
C SER A 81 10.60 0.83 -16.17
N VAL A 82 11.45 1.01 -17.16
CA VAL A 82 11.01 1.48 -18.48
C VAL A 82 10.07 0.43 -19.10
N PRO A 83 9.05 0.85 -19.88
CA PRO A 83 8.10 -0.08 -20.52
C PRO A 83 8.80 -1.13 -21.37
N GLY A 84 8.34 -2.38 -21.25
CA GLY A 84 8.84 -3.55 -21.99
C GLY A 84 10.07 -4.22 -21.39
N ARG A 85 10.60 -3.73 -20.24
CA ARG A 85 11.76 -4.34 -19.57
C ARG A 85 11.43 -4.85 -18.16
N GLU A 86 10.18 -4.92 -17.78
CA GLU A 86 9.71 -5.25 -16.44
C GLU A 86 10.24 -6.61 -15.96
N LEU A 87 10.07 -7.65 -16.78
CA LEU A 87 10.52 -8.99 -16.44
C LEU A 87 12.05 -9.14 -16.46
N GLU A 88 12.73 -8.39 -17.34
CA GLU A 88 14.20 -8.36 -17.39
C GLU A 88 14.78 -7.72 -16.12
N VAL A 89 14.21 -6.57 -15.71
CA VAL A 89 14.58 -5.88 -14.45
C VAL A 89 14.27 -6.76 -13.25
N LEU A 90 13.09 -7.39 -13.22
CA LEU A 90 12.70 -8.31 -12.15
C LEU A 90 13.64 -9.51 -12.06
N GLY A 91 14.09 -10.05 -13.19
CA GLY A 91 15.08 -11.12 -13.27
C GLY A 91 16.39 -10.70 -12.61
N ALA A 92 16.97 -9.57 -13.05
CA ALA A 92 18.22 -9.05 -12.50
C ALA A 92 18.16 -8.76 -11.00
N VAL A 93 17.06 -8.16 -10.53
CA VAL A 93 16.80 -7.94 -9.09
C VAL A 93 16.70 -9.27 -8.34
N SER A 94 16.01 -10.26 -8.90
CA SER A 94 15.89 -11.59 -8.29
C SER A 94 17.24 -12.27 -8.07
N ASP A 95 18.11 -12.20 -9.08
CA ASP A 95 19.45 -12.79 -9.03
C ASP A 95 20.31 -12.07 -7.99
N TYR A 96 20.32 -10.74 -7.99
CA TYR A 96 21.00 -9.95 -6.96
C TYR A 96 20.55 -10.32 -5.54
N VAL A 97 19.23 -10.36 -5.30
CA VAL A 97 18.65 -10.68 -3.98
C VAL A 97 19.02 -12.08 -3.54
N LYS A 98 19.02 -13.05 -4.45
CA LYS A 98 19.44 -14.41 -4.18
C LYS A 98 20.90 -14.46 -3.74
N ASP A 99 21.79 -13.81 -4.47
CA ASP A 99 23.23 -13.86 -4.23
C ASP A 99 23.63 -13.09 -2.97
N ALA A 100 23.05 -11.91 -2.74
CA ALA A 100 23.37 -11.07 -1.60
C ALA A 100 22.79 -11.58 -0.27
N HIS A 101 21.59 -12.16 -0.26
CA HIS A 101 20.86 -12.49 0.97
C HIS A 101 20.46 -13.95 1.10
N GLY A 102 20.35 -14.70 0.02
CA GLY A 102 19.90 -16.09 -0.01
C GLY A 102 18.56 -16.30 0.69
N PRO A 103 17.52 -15.49 0.44
CA PRO A 103 16.23 -15.66 1.08
C PRO A 103 15.54 -16.93 0.63
N VAL A 104 14.54 -17.39 1.40
CA VAL A 104 13.75 -18.57 1.03
C VAL A 104 12.93 -18.32 -0.24
N ALA A 105 12.44 -17.10 -0.43
CA ALA A 105 11.73 -16.65 -1.60
C ALA A 105 11.86 -15.13 -1.79
N LEU A 106 11.65 -14.68 -3.02
CA LEU A 106 11.29 -13.30 -3.34
C LEU A 106 9.80 -13.26 -3.64
N SER A 107 9.03 -12.60 -2.76
CA SER A 107 7.62 -12.28 -2.96
C SER A 107 7.49 -10.93 -3.63
N ILE A 108 6.61 -10.82 -4.61
CA ILE A 108 6.27 -9.55 -5.26
C ILE A 108 4.75 -9.36 -5.29
N GLU A 109 4.32 -8.13 -5.19
CA GLU A 109 2.94 -7.69 -5.43
C GLU A 109 3.00 -6.49 -6.38
N PRO A 110 3.28 -6.73 -7.67
CA PRO A 110 3.55 -5.66 -8.61
C PRO A 110 2.30 -4.83 -8.91
N ASP A 111 2.51 -3.61 -9.35
CA ASP A 111 1.47 -2.68 -9.79
C ASP A 111 1.17 -2.88 -11.29
N TRP A 112 0.96 -4.13 -11.68
CA TRP A 112 0.66 -4.56 -13.05
C TRP A 112 -0.74 -5.14 -13.14
N ASP A 113 -1.42 -4.94 -14.26
CA ASP A 113 -2.73 -5.53 -14.51
C ASP A 113 -2.65 -7.06 -14.59
N ALA A 114 -3.65 -7.72 -14.00
CA ALA A 114 -3.68 -9.19 -13.90
C ALA A 114 -3.79 -9.90 -15.25
N ASP A 115 -4.47 -9.28 -16.21
CA ASP A 115 -4.68 -9.77 -17.57
C ASP A 115 -3.65 -9.23 -18.58
N GLY A 116 -2.65 -8.46 -18.08
CA GLY A 116 -1.58 -7.90 -18.89
C GLY A 116 -0.52 -8.92 -19.29
N GLU A 117 0.15 -8.68 -20.41
CA GLU A 117 1.23 -9.52 -20.94
C GLU A 117 2.39 -9.72 -19.95
N ILE A 118 2.68 -8.68 -19.13
CA ILE A 118 3.74 -8.73 -18.13
C ILE A 118 3.39 -9.76 -17.04
N ALA A 119 2.17 -9.72 -16.51
CA ALA A 119 1.71 -10.69 -15.52
C ALA A 119 1.68 -12.12 -16.07
N ALA A 120 1.27 -12.29 -17.33
CA ALA A 120 1.28 -13.56 -18.03
C ALA A 120 2.70 -14.15 -18.21
N GLY A 121 3.73 -13.31 -18.22
CA GLY A 121 5.14 -13.74 -18.32
C GLY A 121 5.77 -14.20 -17.00
N LEU A 122 5.15 -13.94 -15.84
CA LEU A 122 5.70 -14.30 -14.53
C LEU A 122 6.01 -15.79 -14.34
N PRO A 123 5.16 -16.73 -14.77
CA PRO A 123 5.48 -18.16 -14.68
C PRO A 123 6.77 -18.53 -15.44
N ALA A 124 6.96 -17.99 -16.64
CA ALA A 124 8.18 -18.23 -17.43
C ALA A 124 9.44 -17.62 -16.77
N ALA A 125 9.28 -16.53 -15.99
CA ALA A 125 10.33 -15.92 -15.18
C ALA A 125 10.60 -16.67 -13.85
N GLY A 126 9.91 -17.82 -13.62
CA GLY A 126 10.09 -18.68 -12.45
C GLY A 126 9.26 -18.29 -11.23
N PHE A 127 8.29 -17.41 -11.39
CA PHE A 127 7.37 -17.02 -10.33
C PHE A 127 6.14 -17.94 -10.28
N ARG A 128 5.56 -18.09 -9.11
CA ARG A 128 4.34 -18.88 -8.85
C ARG A 128 3.34 -18.02 -8.09
N ALA A 129 2.07 -18.10 -8.44
CA ALA A 129 1.02 -17.42 -7.69
C ALA A 129 1.03 -17.86 -6.22
N SER A 130 0.93 -16.90 -5.31
CA SER A 130 1.02 -17.11 -3.87
C SER A 130 -0.30 -16.74 -3.18
N ALA A 131 -0.72 -17.59 -2.23
CA ALA A 131 -1.87 -17.30 -1.38
C ALA A 131 -1.53 -16.38 -0.18
N ASN A 132 -0.24 -16.08 0.03
CA ASN A 132 0.22 -15.23 1.14
C ASN A 132 0.15 -13.75 0.77
N THR A 133 -1.03 -13.25 0.51
CA THR A 133 -1.28 -11.86 0.09
C THR A 133 -1.08 -10.88 1.24
N ILE A 134 -0.35 -9.79 0.97
CA ILE A 134 -0.19 -8.62 1.86
C ILE A 134 -1.04 -7.46 1.33
N LEU A 135 -0.96 -7.17 0.03
CA LEU A 135 -1.75 -6.15 -0.64
C LEU A 135 -2.83 -6.80 -1.50
N ILE A 136 -4.06 -6.35 -1.35
CA ILE A 136 -5.18 -6.88 -2.11
C ILE A 136 -5.02 -6.46 -3.58
N GLY A 137 -5.08 -7.43 -4.50
CA GLY A 137 -4.92 -7.18 -5.93
C GLY A 137 -6.14 -6.51 -6.57
N ARG A 138 -7.35 -6.73 -6.02
CA ARG A 138 -8.58 -6.08 -6.49
C ARG A 138 -8.68 -4.69 -5.89
N THR A 139 -8.76 -3.66 -6.72
CA THR A 139 -8.82 -2.26 -6.29
C THR A 139 -9.71 -1.44 -7.24
N LEU A 140 -9.80 -0.13 -6.98
CA LEU A 140 -10.40 0.84 -7.87
C LEU A 140 -9.39 1.96 -8.09
N ILE A 141 -9.09 2.28 -9.32
CA ILE A 141 -8.11 3.30 -9.71
C ILE A 141 -8.81 4.36 -10.54
N LEU A 142 -8.72 5.62 -10.12
CA LEU A 142 -9.19 6.75 -10.92
C LEU A 142 -8.04 7.32 -11.76
N ASP A 143 -8.37 7.66 -12.99
CA ASP A 143 -7.51 8.48 -13.86
C ASP A 143 -7.79 9.95 -13.58
N LEU A 144 -6.90 10.60 -12.83
CA LEU A 144 -7.02 12.01 -12.46
C LEU A 144 -6.58 12.98 -13.59
N SER A 145 -6.11 12.49 -14.75
CA SER A 145 -5.90 13.35 -15.93
C SER A 145 -7.23 13.85 -16.51
N ARG A 146 -8.33 13.15 -16.23
CA ARG A 146 -9.70 13.52 -16.60
C ARG A 146 -10.18 14.74 -15.83
N THR A 147 -11.15 15.46 -16.40
CA THR A 147 -11.78 16.60 -15.73
C THR A 147 -12.61 16.17 -14.50
N GLU A 148 -12.85 17.09 -13.57
CA GLU A 148 -13.71 16.81 -12.41
C GLU A 148 -15.12 16.40 -12.81
N ASP A 149 -15.68 17.03 -13.85
CA ASP A 149 -17.01 16.69 -14.36
C ASP A 149 -17.07 15.25 -14.89
N GLU A 150 -16.03 14.78 -15.59
CA GLU A 150 -15.93 13.40 -16.05
C GLU A 150 -15.79 12.41 -14.89
N LEU A 151 -14.99 12.75 -13.87
CA LEU A 151 -14.85 11.94 -12.66
C LEU A 151 -16.19 11.85 -11.91
N LEU A 152 -16.87 12.97 -11.75
CA LEU A 152 -18.20 13.02 -11.13
C LEU A 152 -19.26 12.24 -11.95
N ALA A 153 -19.20 12.28 -13.30
CA ALA A 153 -20.13 11.56 -14.15
C ALA A 153 -20.00 10.03 -14.03
N ASP A 154 -18.80 9.53 -13.69
CA ASP A 154 -18.55 8.11 -13.46
C ASP A 154 -19.02 7.62 -12.09
N MET A 155 -19.15 8.51 -11.12
CA MET A 155 -19.65 8.16 -9.80
C MET A 155 -21.12 7.77 -9.81
N SER A 156 -21.52 6.95 -8.86
CA SER A 156 -22.94 6.67 -8.62
C SER A 156 -23.72 7.95 -8.27
N LYS A 157 -25.01 8.01 -8.62
CA LYS A 157 -25.89 9.13 -8.27
C LYS A 157 -25.86 9.43 -6.76
N LYS A 158 -25.81 8.40 -5.93
CA LYS A 158 -25.75 8.50 -4.47
C LYS A 158 -24.47 9.20 -4.02
N HIS A 159 -23.30 8.87 -4.59
CA HIS A 159 -22.02 9.49 -4.24
C HIS A 159 -22.03 10.99 -4.56
N ARG A 160 -22.41 11.36 -5.79
CA ARG A 160 -22.56 12.78 -6.17
C ARG A 160 -23.50 13.57 -5.26
N GLN A 161 -24.62 12.96 -4.88
CA GLN A 161 -25.57 13.57 -3.96
C GLN A 161 -24.95 13.78 -2.57
N TYR A 162 -24.22 12.77 -2.06
CA TYR A 162 -23.65 12.82 -0.72
C TYR A 162 -22.42 13.74 -0.63
N ILE A 163 -21.61 13.82 -1.67
CA ILE A 163 -20.54 14.84 -1.78
C ILE A 163 -21.14 16.24 -1.62
N ARG A 164 -22.20 16.57 -2.39
CA ARG A 164 -22.86 17.87 -2.32
C ARG A 164 -23.54 18.13 -0.96
N LYS A 165 -24.16 17.10 -0.37
CA LYS A 165 -24.82 17.22 0.92
C LYS A 165 -23.80 17.45 2.02
N SER A 166 -22.80 16.61 2.12
CA SER A 166 -21.73 16.69 3.11
C SER A 166 -20.92 17.99 2.98
N GLY A 167 -20.68 18.48 1.75
CA GLY A 167 -20.01 19.76 1.51
C GLY A 167 -20.81 21.00 1.90
N ARG A 168 -22.09 20.84 2.31
CA ARG A 168 -22.94 21.92 2.84
C ARG A 168 -23.09 21.88 4.36
N GLU A 169 -22.63 20.81 4.98
CA GLU A 169 -22.61 20.72 6.45
C GLU A 169 -21.54 21.69 7.00
N ALA A 170 -21.68 22.06 8.26
CA ALA A 170 -20.74 22.94 8.95
C ALA A 170 -19.45 22.18 9.33
N LEU A 171 -18.76 21.64 8.32
CA LEU A 171 -17.51 20.89 8.47
C LEU A 171 -16.39 21.60 7.70
N GLU A 172 -15.22 21.69 8.32
CA GLU A 172 -13.99 22.12 7.66
C GLU A 172 -13.25 20.89 7.10
N TYR A 173 -12.89 20.92 5.81
CA TYR A 173 -12.11 19.87 5.14
C TYR A 173 -10.73 20.40 4.80
N ARG A 174 -9.68 19.83 5.40
CA ARG A 174 -8.31 20.27 5.17
C ARG A 174 -7.27 19.20 5.48
N ARG A 175 -6.03 19.46 5.10
CA ARG A 175 -4.87 18.68 5.57
C ARG A 175 -4.64 18.94 7.06
N VAL A 176 -4.24 17.91 7.76
CA VAL A 176 -3.89 17.99 9.19
C VAL A 176 -2.42 18.32 9.38
N THR A 177 -2.11 19.00 10.49
CA THR A 177 -0.73 19.20 10.92
C THR A 177 -0.20 17.97 11.67
N ARG A 178 1.11 17.95 11.95
CA ARG A 178 1.75 16.87 12.71
C ARG A 178 1.12 16.67 14.10
N GLU A 179 0.75 17.76 14.76
CA GLU A 179 0.17 17.79 16.10
C GLU A 179 -1.25 17.21 16.12
N GLU A 180 -1.97 17.32 15.00
CA GLU A 180 -3.34 16.85 14.86
C GLU A 180 -3.45 15.36 14.50
N ILE A 181 -2.34 14.70 14.12
CA ILE A 181 -2.33 13.27 13.79
C ILE A 181 -2.91 12.42 14.93
N SER A 182 -2.65 12.78 16.19
CA SER A 182 -3.19 12.07 17.34
C SER A 182 -4.73 12.03 17.36
N LYS A 183 -5.40 13.10 16.90
CA LYS A 183 -6.87 13.17 16.77
C LYS A 183 -7.35 12.15 15.70
N CYS A 184 -6.66 12.08 14.56
CA CYS A 184 -6.97 11.11 13.50
C CYS A 184 -6.78 9.66 14.00
N LEU A 185 -5.70 9.39 14.76
CA LEU A 185 -5.45 8.07 15.32
C LEU A 185 -6.49 7.67 16.37
N ALA A 186 -7.05 8.62 17.14
CA ALA A 186 -8.16 8.37 18.04
C ALA A 186 -9.41 7.91 17.28
N VAL A 187 -9.75 8.55 16.16
CA VAL A 187 -10.84 8.15 15.26
C VAL A 187 -10.56 6.78 14.63
N TYR A 188 -9.29 6.50 14.30
CA TYR A 188 -8.91 5.20 13.72
C TYR A 188 -9.08 4.06 14.71
N LYS A 189 -8.71 4.26 15.99
CA LYS A 189 -8.92 3.28 17.07
C LYS A 189 -10.40 2.96 17.24
N GLN A 190 -11.27 3.97 17.32
CA GLN A 190 -12.72 3.78 17.37
C GLN A 190 -13.25 3.00 16.17
N THR A 191 -12.75 3.33 14.96
CA THR A 191 -13.15 2.63 13.73
C THR A 191 -12.71 1.17 13.76
N ALA A 192 -11.48 0.88 14.21
CA ALA A 192 -10.92 -0.46 14.31
C ALA A 192 -11.68 -1.32 15.34
N GLU A 193 -12.01 -0.76 16.50
CA GLU A 193 -12.81 -1.41 17.53
C GLU A 193 -14.20 -1.78 17.02
N ARG A 194 -14.89 -0.83 16.36
CA ARG A 194 -16.22 -1.05 15.77
C ARG A 194 -16.22 -2.10 14.65
N ALA A 195 -15.17 -2.08 13.80
CA ALA A 195 -15.05 -3.00 12.67
C ALA A 195 -14.34 -4.32 12.99
N GLY A 196 -13.73 -4.44 14.19
CA GLY A 196 -13.11 -5.68 14.68
C GLY A 196 -11.79 -6.04 13.99
N PHE A 197 -10.99 -5.07 13.55
CA PHE A 197 -9.66 -5.31 12.96
C PHE A 197 -8.53 -4.79 13.85
N GLY A 198 -7.35 -5.43 13.72
CA GLY A 198 -6.14 -4.99 14.43
C GLY A 198 -5.45 -3.81 13.76
N ILE A 199 -4.88 -2.94 14.58
CA ILE A 199 -4.06 -1.79 14.14
C ILE A 199 -2.67 -1.87 14.78
N HIS A 200 -1.73 -1.09 14.25
CA HIS A 200 -0.39 -0.91 14.83
C HIS A 200 -0.44 0.03 16.03
N GLU A 201 0.67 0.09 16.77
CA GLU A 201 0.90 1.13 17.76
C GLU A 201 1.02 2.50 17.09
N ASP A 202 0.68 3.58 17.80
CA ASP A 202 0.65 4.95 17.26
C ASP A 202 2.00 5.36 16.63
N GLY A 203 3.12 4.94 17.21
CA GLY A 203 4.46 5.21 16.70
C GLY A 203 4.66 4.80 15.25
N TYR A 204 4.09 3.66 14.84
CA TYR A 204 4.17 3.20 13.44
C TYR A 204 3.54 4.20 12.44
N TYR A 205 2.42 4.79 12.80
CA TYR A 205 1.73 5.78 11.96
C TYR A 205 2.47 7.12 11.95
N LEU A 206 3.00 7.51 13.11
CA LEU A 206 3.82 8.72 13.22
C LEU A 206 5.08 8.61 12.37
N ASP A 207 5.73 7.45 12.35
CA ASP A 207 6.91 7.20 11.51
C ASP A 207 6.57 7.24 10.02
N ILE A 208 5.38 6.77 9.60
CA ILE A 208 4.91 6.93 8.21
C ILE A 208 4.81 8.42 7.86
N PHE A 209 4.14 9.20 8.72
CA PHE A 209 3.95 10.62 8.49
C PHE A 209 5.30 11.37 8.41
N ASP A 210 6.17 11.13 9.39
CA ASP A 210 7.45 11.84 9.51
C ASP A 210 8.46 11.43 8.44
N ASN A 211 8.50 10.14 8.05
CA ASN A 211 9.45 9.63 7.07
C ASN A 211 9.05 9.92 5.61
N LEU A 212 7.77 10.00 5.30
CA LEU A 212 7.27 10.35 3.97
C LEU A 212 7.06 11.86 3.82
N GLY A 213 6.81 12.60 4.90
CA GLY A 213 6.60 14.05 4.88
C GLY A 213 5.47 14.44 3.92
N GLU A 214 5.76 15.30 2.94
CA GLU A 214 4.77 15.77 1.95
C GLU A 214 4.20 14.63 1.07
N ASP A 215 4.88 13.50 0.98
CA ASP A 215 4.42 12.30 0.29
C ASP A 215 3.42 11.46 1.14
N SER A 216 3.07 11.93 2.36
CA SER A 216 2.08 11.28 3.24
C SER A 216 1.00 12.24 3.72
N PRO A 217 0.20 12.84 2.80
CA PRO A 217 -0.85 13.77 3.19
C PRO A 217 -1.97 13.07 3.97
N VAL A 218 -2.39 13.71 5.05
CA VAL A 218 -3.55 13.29 5.85
C VAL A 218 -4.59 14.40 5.79
N TYR A 219 -5.80 14.04 5.43
CA TYR A 219 -6.95 14.94 5.36
C TYR A 219 -7.93 14.61 6.47
N ALA A 220 -8.57 15.62 7.04
CA ALA A 220 -9.63 15.43 8.00
C ALA A 220 -10.83 16.35 7.74
N ALA A 221 -11.99 15.89 8.18
CA ALA A 221 -13.19 16.69 8.35
C ALA A 221 -13.30 17.05 9.82
N PHE A 222 -13.36 18.34 10.10
CA PHE A 222 -13.47 18.89 11.44
C PHE A 222 -14.90 19.41 11.70
N SER A 223 -15.45 19.06 12.87
CA SER A 223 -16.65 19.67 13.45
C SER A 223 -16.17 20.51 14.65
N GLY A 224 -16.00 21.82 14.46
CA GLY A 224 -15.23 22.65 15.40
C GLY A 224 -13.78 22.15 15.50
N ASP A 225 -13.32 21.83 16.71
CA ASP A 225 -11.96 21.34 16.96
C ASP A 225 -11.84 19.81 16.86
N ASP A 226 -12.93 19.09 16.66
CA ASP A 226 -12.96 17.63 16.68
C ASP A 226 -12.87 17.04 15.27
N VAL A 227 -12.01 16.03 15.11
CA VAL A 227 -11.92 15.24 13.88
C VAL A 227 -13.07 14.24 13.85
N VAL A 228 -13.98 14.38 12.87
CA VAL A 228 -15.13 13.47 12.69
C VAL A 228 -14.91 12.43 11.59
N ALA A 229 -14.00 12.70 10.65
CA ALA A 229 -13.52 11.73 9.67
C ALA A 229 -12.11 12.08 9.24
N PHE A 230 -11.30 11.07 8.84
CA PHE A 230 -9.98 11.28 8.27
C PHE A 230 -9.70 10.31 7.13
N LEU A 231 -8.79 10.71 6.26
CA LEU A 231 -8.26 9.93 5.15
C LEU A 231 -6.75 10.18 5.04
N TRP A 232 -5.97 9.10 5.09
CA TRP A 232 -4.52 9.12 5.01
C TRP A 232 -4.05 8.52 3.70
N LEU A 233 -3.29 9.27 2.94
CA LEU A 233 -2.71 8.83 1.67
C LEU A 233 -1.19 8.67 1.80
N SER A 234 -0.62 7.90 0.87
CA SER A 234 0.76 8.07 0.43
C SER A 234 0.75 8.44 -1.05
N ALA A 235 1.65 9.33 -1.47
CA ALA A 235 1.67 9.82 -2.82
C ALA A 235 3.11 9.82 -3.38
N SER A 236 3.26 9.40 -4.63
CA SER A 236 4.46 9.65 -5.46
C SER A 236 4.17 10.79 -6.43
N GLY A 237 5.09 11.12 -7.31
CA GLY A 237 4.83 12.08 -8.39
C GLY A 237 3.75 11.66 -9.39
N TYR A 238 3.29 10.41 -9.32
CA TYR A 238 2.33 9.83 -10.25
C TYR A 238 1.07 9.26 -9.58
N THR A 239 1.22 8.55 -8.47
CA THR A 239 0.13 7.81 -7.82
C THR A 239 -0.12 8.32 -6.41
N ALA A 240 -1.40 8.63 -6.08
CA ALA A 240 -1.90 8.71 -4.71
C ALA A 240 -2.54 7.36 -4.33
N PHE A 241 -2.21 6.86 -3.15
CA PHE A 241 -2.63 5.55 -2.66
C PHE A 241 -3.21 5.68 -1.25
N GLU A 242 -4.42 5.17 -1.03
CA GLU A 242 -5.07 5.20 0.29
C GLU A 242 -4.41 4.23 1.25
N LEU A 243 -3.94 4.72 2.38
CA LEU A 243 -3.37 3.91 3.45
C LEU A 243 -4.40 3.58 4.53
N TYR A 244 -4.97 4.63 5.13
CA TYR A 244 -5.86 4.51 6.29
C TYR A 244 -7.01 5.51 6.21
N GLY A 245 -8.09 5.21 6.90
CA GLY A 245 -9.21 6.11 7.03
C GLY A 245 -10.16 5.64 8.12
N GLY A 246 -10.93 6.56 8.63
CA GLY A 246 -11.92 6.29 9.65
C GLY A 246 -12.89 7.45 9.85
N MET A 247 -13.95 7.19 10.59
CA MET A 247 -14.93 8.21 10.95
C MET A 247 -15.60 7.85 12.28
N THR A 248 -16.03 8.88 12.98
CA THR A 248 -16.90 8.78 14.17
C THR A 248 -18.36 8.51 13.76
N GLU A 249 -19.23 8.26 14.73
CA GLU A 249 -20.69 8.17 14.49
C GLU A 249 -21.24 9.48 13.95
N GLU A 250 -20.77 10.63 14.46
CA GLU A 250 -21.11 11.95 13.94
C GLU A 250 -20.67 12.10 12.47
N GLY A 251 -19.43 11.75 12.14
CA GLY A 251 -18.92 11.75 10.78
C GLY A 251 -19.73 10.87 9.82
N GLU A 252 -20.23 9.72 10.31
CA GLU A 252 -21.12 8.85 9.55
C GLU A 252 -22.48 9.51 9.32
N HIS A 253 -23.08 10.12 10.34
CA HIS A 253 -24.35 10.83 10.24
C HIS A 253 -24.27 12.00 9.24
N LEU A 254 -23.23 12.81 9.32
CA LEU A 254 -22.94 13.93 8.42
C LEU A 254 -22.40 13.48 7.04
N ARG A 255 -22.12 12.20 6.85
CA ARG A 255 -21.50 11.62 5.63
C ARG A 255 -20.18 12.28 5.28
N ALA A 256 -19.43 12.69 6.28
CA ALA A 256 -18.22 13.50 6.15
C ALA A 256 -17.18 12.89 5.19
N ASN A 257 -17.08 11.54 5.15
CA ASN A 257 -16.15 10.81 4.29
C ASN A 257 -16.36 11.02 2.77
N TYR A 258 -17.55 11.48 2.33
CA TYR A 258 -17.80 11.73 0.91
C TYR A 258 -17.13 13.02 0.44
N ALA A 259 -17.40 14.15 1.11
CA ALA A 259 -16.78 15.43 0.77
C ALA A 259 -15.28 15.42 1.10
N LEU A 260 -14.86 14.76 2.20
CA LEU A 260 -13.45 14.59 2.55
C LEU A 260 -12.66 13.87 1.46
N LYS A 261 -13.18 12.74 0.98
CA LYS A 261 -12.50 12.00 -0.09
C LYS A 261 -12.47 12.78 -1.40
N TRP A 262 -13.54 13.47 -1.74
CA TRP A 262 -13.56 14.33 -2.92
C TRP A 262 -12.54 15.47 -2.79
N HIS A 263 -12.46 16.12 -1.63
CA HIS A 263 -11.43 17.11 -1.34
C HIS A 263 -10.01 16.57 -1.52
N ALA A 264 -9.73 15.38 -0.99
CA ALA A 264 -8.42 14.73 -1.15
C ALA A 264 -8.11 14.38 -2.62
N ILE A 265 -9.11 13.91 -3.40
CA ILE A 265 -8.96 13.62 -4.83
C ILE A 265 -8.65 14.90 -5.61
N SER A 266 -9.39 16.00 -5.36
CA SER A 266 -9.16 17.29 -6.00
C SER A 266 -7.77 17.85 -5.67
N ASP A 267 -7.35 17.82 -4.40
CA ASP A 267 -6.00 18.27 -3.99
C ASP A 267 -4.89 17.43 -4.66
N MET A 268 -5.04 16.11 -4.76
CA MET A 268 -4.07 15.27 -5.47
C MET A 268 -4.00 15.61 -6.95
N LYS A 269 -5.13 15.87 -7.58
CA LYS A 269 -5.19 16.31 -8.98
C LYS A 269 -4.52 17.68 -9.17
N GLU A 270 -4.78 18.65 -8.31
CA GLU A 270 -4.13 19.98 -8.32
C GLU A 270 -2.61 19.89 -8.15
N ARG A 271 -2.12 18.90 -7.39
CA ARG A 271 -0.69 18.60 -7.25
C ARG A 271 -0.08 17.92 -8.48
N GLY A 272 -0.85 17.66 -9.54
CA GLY A 272 -0.39 17.04 -10.77
C GLY A 272 -0.33 15.51 -10.74
N ILE A 273 -0.86 14.87 -9.71
CA ILE A 273 -0.98 13.41 -9.63
C ILE A 273 -2.07 12.95 -10.60
N THR A 274 -1.77 11.95 -11.40
CA THR A 274 -2.67 11.48 -12.46
C THR A 274 -3.37 10.17 -12.15
N ARG A 275 -2.99 9.48 -11.06
CA ARG A 275 -3.55 8.18 -10.67
C ARG A 275 -3.92 8.17 -9.19
N TYR A 276 -5.14 7.75 -8.86
CA TYR A 276 -5.61 7.62 -7.48
C TYR A 276 -6.10 6.20 -7.22
N ASP A 277 -5.42 5.48 -6.36
CA ASP A 277 -5.72 4.09 -6.01
C ASP A 277 -6.39 4.03 -4.62
N PHE A 278 -7.60 3.49 -4.58
CA PHE A 278 -8.39 3.33 -3.36
C PHE A 278 -7.89 2.22 -2.43
N ASN A 279 -6.87 1.47 -2.82
CA ASN A 279 -6.31 0.34 -2.07
C ASN A 279 -7.38 -0.68 -1.65
N GLY A 280 -7.28 -1.88 -2.13
CA GLY A 280 -8.02 -3.08 -1.70
C GLY A 280 -9.55 -2.99 -1.72
N LEU A 281 -10.17 -3.84 -2.51
CA LEU A 281 -11.59 -4.11 -2.48
C LEU A 281 -11.83 -5.49 -1.88
N LEU A 282 -12.36 -5.53 -0.66
CA LEU A 282 -12.94 -6.72 -0.03
C LEU A 282 -14.45 -6.75 -0.31
N ASN A 283 -15.12 -7.88 -0.09
CA ASN A 283 -16.58 -7.96 -0.27
C ASN A 283 -17.34 -7.47 0.97
N ASP A 284 -17.07 -6.24 1.41
CA ASP A 284 -17.59 -5.63 2.63
C ASP A 284 -18.25 -4.26 2.38
N GLY A 285 -18.66 -3.59 3.46
CA GLY A 285 -19.28 -2.27 3.40
C GLY A 285 -18.35 -1.19 2.87
N VAL A 286 -17.05 -1.26 3.19
CA VAL A 286 -16.02 -0.31 2.73
C VAL A 286 -15.84 -0.43 1.23
N SER A 287 -15.78 -1.65 0.70
CA SER A 287 -15.68 -1.90 -0.75
C SER A 287 -16.91 -1.40 -1.50
N LYS A 288 -18.12 -1.58 -0.95
CA LYS A 288 -19.35 -1.01 -1.53
C LYS A 288 -19.31 0.51 -1.60
N PHE A 289 -18.72 1.15 -0.59
CA PHE A 289 -18.48 2.59 -0.61
C PHE A 289 -17.46 2.96 -1.69
N LYS A 290 -16.33 2.27 -1.77
CA LYS A 290 -15.30 2.53 -2.78
C LYS A 290 -15.82 2.34 -4.22
N MET A 291 -16.55 1.25 -4.50
CA MET A 291 -17.14 0.98 -5.82
C MET A 291 -18.14 2.03 -6.30
N GLY A 292 -18.64 2.90 -5.45
CA GLY A 292 -19.51 4.00 -5.86
C GLY A 292 -18.78 5.19 -6.51
N TRP A 293 -17.44 5.20 -6.47
CA TRP A 293 -16.61 6.30 -7.01
C TRP A 293 -16.33 6.16 -8.52
N ALA A 294 -16.47 4.97 -9.10
CA ALA A 294 -16.39 4.75 -10.54
C ALA A 294 -17.28 3.59 -10.97
N LYS A 295 -17.42 3.39 -12.29
CA LYS A 295 -18.19 2.29 -12.90
C LYS A 295 -17.35 1.05 -13.20
N HIS A 296 -16.06 1.07 -12.89
CA HIS A 296 -15.12 -0.01 -13.11
C HIS A 296 -14.42 -0.38 -11.80
N GLU A 297 -13.72 -1.48 -11.85
CA GLU A 297 -12.72 -1.88 -10.86
C GLU A 297 -11.49 -2.42 -11.58
N ASN A 298 -10.36 -2.47 -10.89
CA ASN A 298 -9.10 -2.92 -11.42
C ASN A 298 -8.69 -4.21 -10.71
N GLN A 299 -8.09 -5.13 -11.47
CA GLN A 299 -7.50 -6.34 -10.93
C GLN A 299 -5.99 -6.32 -11.24
N LEU A 300 -5.18 -6.17 -10.20
CA LEU A 300 -3.73 -6.26 -10.30
C LEU A 300 -3.27 -7.72 -10.24
N ALA A 301 -2.05 -7.99 -10.68
CA ALA A 301 -1.46 -9.31 -10.79
C ALA A 301 -1.48 -10.14 -9.50
N GLY A 302 -1.66 -9.48 -8.33
CA GLY A 302 -1.69 -10.14 -7.04
C GLY A 302 -0.30 -10.54 -6.54
N THR A 303 -0.24 -11.55 -5.68
CA THR A 303 1.01 -11.98 -5.02
C THR A 303 1.66 -13.12 -5.79
N TRP A 304 2.96 -12.98 -6.05
CA TRP A 304 3.77 -13.98 -6.72
C TRP A 304 5.07 -14.24 -5.94
N ASP A 305 5.44 -15.51 -5.80
CA ASP A 305 6.67 -15.92 -5.15
C ASP A 305 7.64 -16.55 -6.16
N LYS A 306 8.89 -16.11 -6.17
CA LYS A 306 10.01 -16.80 -6.80
C LYS A 306 10.74 -17.62 -5.75
N PRO A 307 10.70 -18.96 -5.81
CA PRO A 307 11.49 -19.81 -4.92
C PRO A 307 12.99 -19.56 -5.14
N LEU A 308 13.71 -19.20 -4.08
CA LEU A 308 15.16 -18.95 -4.13
C LEU A 308 15.96 -19.95 -3.28
N SER A 309 15.27 -20.85 -2.56
CA SER A 309 15.86 -21.87 -1.72
C SER A 309 15.11 -23.20 -1.87
N PRO A 310 15.79 -24.35 -1.74
CA PRO A 310 15.13 -25.66 -1.65
C PRO A 310 14.15 -25.79 -0.49
N LEU A 311 14.25 -24.91 0.51
CA LEU A 311 13.35 -24.86 1.66
C LEU A 311 12.00 -24.19 1.37
N TYR A 312 11.79 -23.64 0.18
CA TYR A 312 10.54 -22.95 -0.18
C TYR A 312 9.27 -23.81 0.02
N PRO A 313 9.22 -25.10 -0.39
CA PRO A 313 8.04 -25.93 -0.15
C PRO A 313 7.72 -26.10 1.36
N VAL A 314 8.76 -26.22 2.19
CA VAL A 314 8.60 -26.31 3.66
C VAL A 314 8.11 -24.98 4.22
N PHE A 315 8.63 -23.86 3.74
CA PHE A 315 8.22 -22.51 4.14
C PHE A 315 6.73 -22.27 3.85
N THR A 316 6.25 -22.62 2.66
CA THR A 316 4.86 -22.43 2.26
C THR A 316 3.86 -23.30 3.02
N THR A 317 4.29 -24.48 3.52
CA THR A 317 3.44 -25.35 4.37
C THR A 317 3.55 -25.01 5.86
N ALA A 318 4.76 -24.75 6.36
CA ALA A 318 5.00 -24.48 7.78
C ALA A 318 4.43 -23.12 8.23
N LEU A 319 4.49 -22.09 7.41
CA LEU A 319 4.02 -20.75 7.78
C LEU A 319 2.52 -20.69 8.07
N PRO A 320 1.61 -21.25 7.25
CA PRO A 320 0.19 -21.31 7.55
C PRO A 320 -0.12 -22.11 8.82
N LEU A 321 0.59 -23.24 9.01
CA LEU A 321 0.42 -24.08 10.21
C LEU A 321 0.83 -23.35 11.49
N ALA A 322 1.98 -22.65 11.46
CA ALA A 322 2.45 -21.85 12.58
C ALA A 322 1.51 -20.68 12.91
N LYS A 323 1.02 -19.96 11.89
CA LYS A 323 0.04 -18.88 12.06
C LYS A 323 -1.26 -19.41 12.69
N ASN A 324 -1.75 -20.55 12.23
CA ASN A 324 -2.97 -21.17 12.75
C ASN A 324 -2.79 -21.70 14.19
N GLY A 325 -1.64 -22.28 14.51
CA GLY A 325 -1.27 -22.71 15.84
C GLY A 325 -1.22 -21.56 16.84
N LEU A 326 -0.54 -20.47 16.49
CA LEU A 326 -0.46 -19.27 17.33
C LEU A 326 -1.83 -18.60 17.54
N ARG A 327 -2.70 -18.60 16.52
CA ARG A 327 -4.06 -18.06 16.63
C ARG A 327 -4.93 -18.89 17.58
N LYS A 328 -4.81 -20.22 17.53
CA LYS A 328 -5.49 -21.12 18.47
C LYS A 328 -4.99 -20.94 19.91
N LEU A 329 -3.67 -20.81 20.10
CA LEU A 329 -3.08 -20.58 21.43
C LEU A 329 -3.50 -19.23 22.03
N ARG A 330 -3.55 -18.17 21.23
CA ARG A 330 -4.05 -16.85 21.67
C ARG A 330 -5.54 -16.89 22.01
N GLY A 331 -6.35 -17.62 21.24
CA GLY A 331 -7.76 -17.84 21.53
C GLY A 331 -7.99 -18.59 22.85
N LEU A 332 -7.18 -19.62 23.12
CA LEU A 332 -7.24 -20.37 24.38
C LEU A 332 -6.77 -19.52 25.58
N ALA A 333 -5.73 -18.73 25.43
CA ALA A 333 -5.27 -17.82 26.47
C ALA A 333 -6.29 -16.70 26.78
N GLY A 334 -6.99 -16.20 25.78
CA GLY A 334 -8.10 -15.25 25.94
C GLY A 334 -9.29 -15.86 26.68
N ALA A 335 -9.67 -17.09 26.32
CA ALA A 335 -10.74 -17.83 26.99
C ALA A 335 -10.39 -18.18 28.45
N ALA A 336 -9.12 -18.52 28.75
CA ALA A 336 -8.64 -18.78 30.09
C ALA A 336 -8.68 -17.52 30.98
N LYS A 337 -8.25 -16.36 30.44
CA LYS A 337 -8.37 -15.07 31.16
C LYS A 337 -9.80 -14.64 31.40
N ALA A 338 -10.73 -14.94 30.51
CA ALA A 338 -12.15 -14.67 30.71
C ALA A 338 -12.78 -15.56 31.79
N LYS A 339 -12.28 -16.80 31.96
CA LYS A 339 -12.73 -17.74 33.03
C LYS A 339 -12.21 -17.40 34.43
N ILE A 340 -11.06 -16.72 34.53
CA ILE A 340 -10.46 -16.31 35.82
C ILE A 340 -11.10 -14.99 36.33
N ARG A 341 -11.78 -14.25 35.47
CA ARG A 341 -12.49 -13.00 35.83
C ARG A 341 -13.98 -13.20 36.17
N ARG A 342 -14.49 -14.42 36.17
CA ARG A 342 -15.79 -14.82 36.69
C ARG A 342 -15.61 -15.58 37.99
#